data_0cb77663b46c526dcce52d8fc3220e43
#
_entry.id   0cb77663b46c526dcce52d8fc3220e43
#
_cell.length_a   1.000
_cell.length_b   1.000
_cell.length_c   1.000
_cell.angle_alpha   90.00
_cell.angle_beta   90.00
_cell.angle_gamma   90.00
#
_symmetry.space_group_name_H-M   'P 1'
#
loop_
_entity.id
_entity.type
_entity.pdbx_description
1 polymer ?
#
loop_
_entity_poly.entity_id
_entity_poly.type
_entity_poly.pdbx_seq_one_letter_code
_entity_poly.pdbx_strand_id
1 'polypeptide(L)'
;PAEDGIRDRSPSRGLGDVYKRQVTAIRDQDDYVVNGNKMFITNGEHGNAVALIAKTNPSADPPQRGISCLIVEKPTEGFTVGQHIDKLGYRGLDTVELIFENARVPSRNLVGGKEGLGLRQALGALESGRINIAARAVGVATAAFEASMSYAQKRQTFGKTISQHQAIQIKLADMATKIEAARLLTYEAARKRDAGQRVDLEAVMAKLFASEICGEVTLEAMRIHGGYGYIKEYPVERYYRDAPLMIIGEGTNCLLYTSDAADDTPCVDLGGRR
;
A
#
# COMPACT_ATOMS: atom_id res chain seq x y z
N PRO A 1 -25.58 -14.55 -12.53
CA PRO A 1 -24.93 -15.15 -11.34
C PRO A 1 -23.78 -14.34 -10.77
N ALA A 2 -23.51 -13.11 -11.24
CA ALA A 2 -22.46 -12.24 -10.72
C ALA A 2 -22.98 -11.10 -9.82
N GLU A 3 -24.28 -11.03 -9.57
CA GLU A 3 -24.87 -9.91 -8.82
C GLU A 3 -24.93 -10.11 -7.30
N ASP A 4 -24.85 -11.33 -6.80
CA ASP A 4 -24.98 -11.60 -5.36
C ASP A 4 -23.72 -11.32 -4.54
N GLY A 5 -22.54 -11.19 -5.18
CA GLY A 5 -21.29 -10.83 -4.52
C GLY A 5 -21.14 -9.35 -4.15
N ILE A 6 -22.00 -8.46 -4.65
CA ILE A 6 -21.88 -7.01 -4.50
C ILE A 6 -22.79 -6.44 -3.39
N ARG A 7 -23.83 -7.18 -2.97
CA ARG A 7 -24.87 -6.67 -2.07
C ARG A 7 -24.46 -6.41 -0.63
N ASP A 8 -23.32 -6.93 -0.18
CA ASP A 8 -22.88 -6.76 1.23
C ASP A 8 -21.62 -5.86 1.38
N ARG A 9 -21.33 -5.08 0.36
CA ARG A 9 -20.27 -4.08 0.42
C ARG A 9 -20.84 -2.74 0.92
N SER A 10 -20.97 -2.61 2.24
CA SER A 10 -21.03 -1.27 2.84
C SER A 10 -19.82 -0.50 2.33
N PRO A 11 -19.99 0.75 1.84
CA PRO A 11 -18.87 1.54 1.38
C PRO A 11 -17.82 1.62 2.49
N SER A 12 -16.57 1.34 2.13
CA SER A 12 -15.44 1.47 3.04
C SER A 12 -15.44 2.89 3.60
N ARG A 13 -15.65 3.03 4.89
CA ARG A 13 -15.60 4.29 5.61
C ARG A 13 -14.26 4.42 6.34
N GLY A 14 -13.17 4.21 5.61
CA GLY A 14 -11.81 4.35 6.14
C GLY A 14 -11.49 3.36 7.27
N LEU A 15 -10.70 3.77 8.25
CA LEU A 15 -10.30 2.94 9.38
C LEU A 15 -11.49 2.39 10.19
N GLY A 16 -12.67 3.03 10.12
CA GLY A 16 -13.88 2.56 10.79
C GLY A 16 -14.33 1.16 10.33
N ASP A 17 -14.11 0.77 9.08
CA ASP A 17 -14.42 -0.57 8.59
C ASP A 17 -13.42 -1.63 9.07
N VAL A 18 -12.20 -1.22 9.37
CA VAL A 18 -11.18 -2.08 9.99
C VAL A 18 -11.68 -2.60 11.34
N TYR A 19 -12.47 -1.81 12.09
CA TYR A 19 -13.02 -2.22 13.38
C TYR A 19 -14.24 -3.12 13.28
N LYS A 20 -15.03 -3.04 12.19
CA LYS A 20 -16.30 -3.76 12.08
C LYS A 20 -16.20 -5.17 11.50
N ARG A 21 -15.17 -5.44 10.66
CA ARG A 21 -14.95 -6.72 9.98
C ARG A 21 -13.63 -7.37 10.37
N GLN A 22 -13.21 -7.23 11.62
CA GLN A 22 -11.93 -7.79 12.04
C GLN A 22 -12.04 -9.27 12.33
N VAL A 23 -10.99 -9.99 11.94
CA VAL A 23 -10.70 -11.31 12.48
C VAL A 23 -10.69 -11.22 14.00
N THR A 24 -11.38 -12.14 14.64
CA THR A 24 -11.36 -12.32 16.09
C THR A 24 -10.29 -13.34 16.46
N ALA A 25 -9.64 -13.14 17.61
CA ALA A 25 -8.66 -14.04 18.17
C ALA A 25 -8.92 -14.15 19.68
N ILE A 26 -9.81 -15.05 20.06
CA ILE A 26 -10.24 -15.18 21.45
C ILE A 26 -9.31 -16.14 22.18
N ARG A 27 -8.81 -15.73 23.34
CA ARG A 27 -7.93 -16.56 24.15
C ARG A 27 -8.66 -17.80 24.69
N ASP A 28 -8.06 -18.95 24.48
CA ASP A 28 -8.49 -20.26 25.01
C ASP A 28 -7.25 -20.97 25.57
N GLN A 29 -7.11 -20.96 26.91
CA GLN A 29 -5.96 -21.50 27.64
C GLN A 29 -4.63 -20.86 27.17
N ASP A 30 -3.75 -21.65 26.56
CA ASP A 30 -2.44 -21.22 26.07
C ASP A 30 -2.43 -20.79 24.61
N ASP A 31 -3.60 -20.77 23.95
CA ASP A 31 -3.77 -20.43 22.56
C ASP A 31 -4.75 -19.25 22.36
N TYR A 32 -4.76 -18.73 21.16
CA TYR A 32 -5.84 -17.91 20.57
C TYR A 32 -6.58 -18.73 19.54
N VAL A 33 -7.91 -18.78 19.63
CA VAL A 33 -8.78 -19.32 18.58
C VAL A 33 -9.14 -18.20 17.62
N VAL A 34 -8.65 -18.29 16.38
CA VAL A 34 -8.74 -17.25 15.37
C VAL A 34 -9.84 -17.60 14.38
N ASN A 35 -10.75 -16.62 14.12
CA ASN A 35 -11.85 -16.76 13.18
C ASN A 35 -12.04 -15.50 12.35
N GLY A 36 -12.32 -15.67 11.04
CA GLY A 36 -12.59 -14.61 10.08
C GLY A 36 -11.68 -14.63 8.87
N ASN A 37 -11.75 -13.60 8.05
CA ASN A 37 -10.94 -13.52 6.83
C ASN A 37 -10.25 -12.17 6.67
N LYS A 38 -9.20 -12.15 5.88
CA LYS A 38 -8.44 -10.96 5.47
C LYS A 38 -8.33 -10.92 3.95
N MET A 39 -8.61 -9.76 3.37
CA MET A 39 -8.59 -9.53 1.91
C MET A 39 -7.38 -8.72 1.49
N PHE A 40 -6.97 -8.87 0.23
CA PHE A 40 -5.86 -8.15 -0.40
C PHE A 40 -4.50 -8.35 0.28
N ILE A 41 -4.22 -9.57 0.71
CA ILE A 41 -2.95 -9.88 1.38
C ILE A 41 -1.89 -10.22 0.34
N THR A 42 -0.94 -9.31 0.18
CA THR A 42 0.22 -9.49 -0.70
C THR A 42 1.17 -10.52 -0.11
N ASN A 43 1.71 -11.41 -0.97
CA ASN A 43 2.58 -12.52 -0.59
C ASN A 43 1.93 -13.50 0.42
N GLY A 44 0.60 -13.53 0.44
CA GLY A 44 -0.15 -14.40 1.34
C GLY A 44 -0.07 -15.88 0.99
N GLU A 45 0.14 -16.23 -0.28
CA GLU A 45 0.37 -17.61 -0.72
C GLU A 45 1.76 -18.11 -0.33
N HIS A 46 2.79 -17.36 -0.65
CA HIS A 46 4.18 -17.79 -0.54
C HIS A 46 4.85 -17.42 0.79
N GLY A 47 4.25 -16.50 1.56
CA GLY A 47 4.77 -16.14 2.88
C GLY A 47 4.63 -17.27 3.90
N ASN A 48 5.66 -17.49 4.74
CA ASN A 48 5.66 -18.53 5.77
C ASN A 48 5.00 -18.09 7.08
N ALA A 49 4.80 -16.79 7.27
CA ALA A 49 4.17 -16.23 8.45
C ALA A 49 3.40 -14.94 8.11
N VAL A 50 2.37 -14.66 8.90
CA VAL A 50 1.52 -13.48 8.77
C VAL A 50 1.47 -12.72 10.09
N ALA A 51 1.73 -11.41 10.06
CA ALA A 51 1.41 -10.52 11.17
C ALA A 51 -0.08 -10.18 11.12
N LEU A 52 -0.86 -10.85 11.94
CA LEU A 52 -2.32 -10.76 11.96
C LEU A 52 -2.79 -9.75 13.00
N ILE A 53 -3.39 -8.68 12.55
CA ILE A 53 -4.13 -7.74 13.41
C ILE A 53 -5.54 -8.30 13.63
N ALA A 54 -5.86 -8.63 14.87
CA ALA A 54 -7.12 -9.26 15.24
C ALA A 54 -7.70 -8.67 16.52
N LYS A 55 -9.01 -8.83 16.72
CA LYS A 55 -9.72 -8.41 17.90
C LYS A 55 -9.61 -9.52 18.97
N THR A 56 -8.81 -9.27 20.01
CA THR A 56 -8.62 -10.20 21.12
C THR A 56 -9.62 -9.96 22.25
N ASN A 57 -10.08 -8.73 22.43
CA ASN A 57 -11.14 -8.38 23.39
C ASN A 57 -12.26 -7.59 22.68
N PRO A 58 -13.36 -8.25 22.28
CA PRO A 58 -14.48 -7.59 21.62
C PRO A 58 -15.24 -6.57 22.50
N SER A 59 -15.15 -6.69 23.82
CA SER A 59 -15.83 -5.81 24.80
C SER A 59 -14.95 -4.67 25.33
N ALA A 60 -13.75 -4.50 24.77
CA ALA A 60 -12.86 -3.44 25.22
C ALA A 60 -13.45 -2.04 24.97
N ASP A 61 -13.28 -1.16 25.96
CA ASP A 61 -13.60 0.24 25.85
C ASP A 61 -12.35 1.09 26.20
N PRO A 62 -11.87 1.94 25.31
CA PRO A 62 -12.32 2.11 23.92
C PRO A 62 -11.96 0.90 23.04
N PRO A 63 -12.71 0.64 21.94
CA PRO A 63 -12.60 -0.57 21.11
C PRO A 63 -11.21 -0.90 20.58
N GLN A 64 -10.37 0.11 20.35
CA GLN A 64 -9.00 -0.04 19.87
C GLN A 64 -8.08 -0.77 20.86
N ARG A 65 -8.39 -0.72 22.17
CA ARG A 65 -7.67 -1.47 23.21
C ARG A 65 -7.95 -2.97 23.17
N GLY A 66 -8.95 -3.39 22.41
CA GLY A 66 -9.26 -4.80 22.17
C GLY A 66 -8.52 -5.41 20.97
N ILE A 67 -7.60 -4.68 20.34
CA ILE A 67 -6.91 -5.11 19.12
C ILE A 67 -5.47 -5.49 19.46
N SER A 68 -5.05 -6.68 18.98
CA SER A 68 -3.70 -7.20 19.17
C SER A 68 -3.08 -7.65 17.85
N CYS A 69 -1.78 -7.84 17.83
CA CYS A 69 -1.04 -8.41 16.70
C CYS A 69 -0.53 -9.80 17.10
N LEU A 70 -0.80 -10.80 16.26
CA LEU A 70 -0.35 -12.17 16.40
C LEU A 70 0.51 -12.58 15.22
N ILE A 71 1.56 -13.33 15.44
CA ILE A 71 2.28 -14.00 14.34
C ILE A 71 1.64 -15.37 14.11
N VAL A 72 1.06 -15.54 12.92
CA VAL A 72 0.48 -16.81 12.48
C VAL A 72 1.43 -17.44 11.48
N GLU A 73 1.98 -18.60 11.81
CA GLU A 73 2.90 -19.35 10.98
C GLU A 73 2.15 -20.32 10.06
N LYS A 74 2.76 -20.69 8.94
CA LYS A 74 2.29 -21.79 8.10
C LYS A 74 3.16 -23.03 8.29
N PRO A 75 2.56 -24.20 8.35
CA PRO A 75 1.12 -24.47 8.39
C PRO A 75 0.54 -24.28 9.80
N THR A 76 -0.66 -23.72 9.89
CA THR A 76 -1.51 -23.74 11.09
C THR A 76 -2.85 -24.34 10.71
N GLU A 77 -3.32 -25.34 11.46
CA GLU A 77 -4.63 -25.96 11.24
C GLU A 77 -5.74 -24.89 11.33
N GLY A 78 -6.69 -24.90 10.36
CA GLY A 78 -7.73 -23.89 10.27
C GLY A 78 -7.28 -22.57 9.61
N PHE A 79 -6.02 -22.44 9.17
CA PHE A 79 -5.55 -21.33 8.36
C PHE A 79 -5.37 -21.77 6.92
N THR A 80 -6.13 -21.18 6.02
CA THR A 80 -6.11 -21.49 4.58
C THR A 80 -5.99 -20.24 3.73
N VAL A 81 -5.43 -20.39 2.54
CA VAL A 81 -5.42 -19.36 1.49
C VAL A 81 -6.69 -19.54 0.66
N GLY A 82 -7.46 -18.48 0.56
CA GLY A 82 -8.69 -18.44 -0.21
C GLY A 82 -8.47 -17.97 -1.66
N GLN A 83 -9.27 -17.01 -2.10
CA GLN A 83 -9.26 -16.53 -3.48
C GLN A 83 -7.95 -15.84 -3.85
N HIS A 84 -7.36 -16.21 -4.99
CA HIS A 84 -6.33 -15.42 -5.68
C HIS A 84 -6.97 -14.25 -6.42
N ILE A 85 -6.38 -13.06 -6.26
CA ILE A 85 -6.91 -11.83 -6.83
C ILE A 85 -6.09 -11.46 -8.07
N ASP A 86 -6.75 -11.45 -9.23
CA ASP A 86 -6.14 -10.93 -10.47
C ASP A 86 -6.07 -9.40 -10.42
N LYS A 87 -4.89 -8.85 -10.72
CA LYS A 87 -4.58 -7.44 -10.54
C LYS A 87 -4.24 -6.77 -11.86
N LEU A 88 -4.47 -5.45 -11.92
CA LEU A 88 -4.06 -4.61 -13.04
C LEU A 88 -2.54 -4.65 -13.25
N GLY A 89 -1.78 -4.45 -12.17
CA GLY A 89 -0.32 -4.42 -12.13
C GLY A 89 0.24 -5.26 -10.99
N TYR A 90 1.56 -5.21 -10.77
CA TYR A 90 2.27 -5.99 -9.75
C TYR A 90 1.94 -7.49 -9.82
N ARG A 91 1.81 -8.03 -11.03
CA ARG A 91 1.40 -9.42 -11.26
C ARG A 91 2.46 -10.45 -10.87
N GLY A 92 3.69 -10.02 -10.64
CA GLY A 92 4.78 -10.88 -10.16
C GLY A 92 4.70 -11.26 -8.69
N LEU A 93 3.79 -10.63 -7.92
CA LEU A 93 3.48 -10.98 -6.54
C LEU A 93 2.04 -11.45 -6.45
N ASP A 94 1.80 -12.50 -5.68
CA ASP A 94 0.44 -12.92 -5.35
C ASP A 94 -0.26 -11.90 -4.45
N THR A 95 -1.57 -11.89 -4.53
CA THR A 95 -2.45 -11.19 -3.60
C THR A 95 -3.67 -12.06 -3.41
N VAL A 96 -3.97 -12.41 -2.18
CA VAL A 96 -4.94 -13.44 -1.84
C VAL A 96 -5.85 -13.01 -0.70
N GLU A 97 -6.91 -13.78 -0.51
CA GLU A 97 -7.66 -13.83 0.72
C GLU A 97 -7.00 -14.83 1.69
N LEU A 98 -7.00 -14.51 2.99
CA LEU A 98 -6.65 -15.43 4.05
C LEU A 98 -7.90 -15.75 4.86
N ILE A 99 -8.12 -17.02 5.14
CA ILE A 99 -9.30 -17.53 5.86
C ILE A 99 -8.82 -18.25 7.13
N PHE A 100 -9.45 -17.91 8.24
CA PHE A 100 -9.20 -18.52 9.54
C PHE A 100 -10.50 -19.13 10.08
N GLU A 101 -10.49 -20.43 10.31
CA GLU A 101 -11.63 -21.22 10.83
C GLU A 101 -11.17 -22.01 12.05
N ASN A 102 -11.40 -21.46 13.24
CA ASN A 102 -10.93 -22.00 14.52
C ASN A 102 -9.41 -22.27 14.54
N ALA A 103 -8.63 -21.46 13.84
CA ALA A 103 -7.19 -21.63 13.77
C ALA A 103 -6.56 -21.36 15.15
N ARG A 104 -5.78 -22.32 15.64
CA ARG A 104 -5.14 -22.23 16.96
C ARG A 104 -3.75 -21.62 16.82
N VAL A 105 -3.56 -20.47 17.46
CA VAL A 105 -2.29 -19.72 17.46
C VAL A 105 -1.78 -19.63 18.87
N PRO A 106 -0.56 -20.13 19.16
CA PRO A 106 0.02 -20.09 20.49
C PRO A 106 0.09 -18.67 21.06
N SER A 107 -0.23 -18.51 22.35
CA SER A 107 -0.23 -17.20 23.01
C SER A 107 1.14 -16.53 23.04
N ARG A 108 2.24 -17.31 22.95
CA ARG A 108 3.60 -16.80 22.81
C ARG A 108 3.83 -16.03 21.50
N ASN A 109 2.96 -16.23 20.50
CA ASN A 109 3.02 -15.53 19.21
C ASN A 109 2.38 -14.13 19.26
N LEU A 110 1.91 -13.70 20.44
CA LEU A 110 1.42 -12.33 20.66
C LEU A 110 2.58 -11.34 20.63
N VAL A 111 2.55 -10.43 19.68
CA VAL A 111 3.61 -9.43 19.47
C VAL A 111 3.64 -8.44 20.64
N GLY A 112 4.80 -8.39 21.32
CA GLY A 112 4.99 -7.55 22.49
C GLY A 112 4.46 -8.13 23.80
N GLY A 113 3.93 -9.37 23.78
CA GLY A 113 3.53 -10.13 24.98
C GLY A 113 2.34 -9.55 25.76
N LYS A 114 1.69 -8.48 25.23
CA LYS A 114 0.56 -7.79 25.87
C LYS A 114 -0.52 -7.52 24.85
N GLU A 115 -1.76 -7.86 25.20
CA GLU A 115 -2.95 -7.52 24.40
C GLU A 115 -3.21 -6.01 24.35
N GLY A 116 -3.96 -5.59 23.34
CA GLY A 116 -4.39 -4.18 23.17
C GLY A 116 -3.36 -3.25 22.54
N LEU A 117 -2.23 -3.76 22.08
CA LEU A 117 -1.17 -2.97 21.43
C LEU A 117 -1.24 -3.01 19.89
N GLY A 118 -2.11 -3.84 19.31
CA GLY A 118 -2.11 -4.14 17.88
C GLY A 118 -2.34 -2.92 16.99
N LEU A 119 -3.23 -2.00 17.39
CA LEU A 119 -3.44 -0.79 16.61
C LEU A 119 -2.18 0.10 16.58
N ARG A 120 -1.56 0.33 17.74
CA ARG A 120 -0.32 1.11 17.82
C ARG A 120 0.82 0.49 16.99
N GLN A 121 0.92 -0.85 17.02
CA GLN A 121 1.89 -1.60 16.22
C GLN A 121 1.62 -1.45 14.72
N ALA A 122 0.35 -1.55 14.31
CA ALA A 122 -0.07 -1.36 12.92
C ALA A 122 0.24 0.06 12.42
N LEU A 123 -0.13 1.09 13.18
CA LEU A 123 0.14 2.49 12.82
C LEU A 123 1.64 2.77 12.69
N GLY A 124 2.47 2.29 13.62
CA GLY A 124 3.92 2.43 13.50
C GLY A 124 4.53 1.70 12.30
N ALA A 125 3.93 0.58 11.88
CA ALA A 125 4.32 -0.11 10.65
C ALA A 125 3.92 0.69 9.40
N LEU A 126 2.73 1.33 9.41
CA LEU A 126 2.24 2.15 8.30
C LEU A 126 3.13 3.37 8.03
N GLU A 127 3.70 4.02 9.04
CA GLU A 127 4.65 5.12 8.83
C GLU A 127 5.83 4.68 7.95
N SER A 128 6.46 3.56 8.31
CA SER A 128 7.56 2.98 7.52
C SER A 128 7.07 2.47 6.15
N GLY A 129 5.88 1.90 6.09
CA GLY A 129 5.23 1.44 4.87
C GLY A 129 5.01 2.57 3.87
N ARG A 130 4.56 3.75 4.32
CA ARG A 130 4.37 4.93 3.48
C ARG A 130 5.68 5.42 2.86
N ILE A 131 6.79 5.46 3.63
CA ILE A 131 8.12 5.81 3.11
C ILE A 131 8.57 4.78 2.05
N ASN A 132 8.34 3.49 2.28
CA ASN A 132 8.65 2.43 1.33
C ASN A 132 7.85 2.56 0.02
N ILE A 133 6.56 2.90 0.10
CA ILE A 133 5.73 3.17 -1.09
C ILE A 133 6.24 4.40 -1.83
N ALA A 134 6.61 5.48 -1.14
CA ALA A 134 7.20 6.67 -1.76
C ALA A 134 8.50 6.33 -2.51
N ALA A 135 9.41 5.58 -1.89
CA ALA A 135 10.64 5.14 -2.51
C ALA A 135 10.39 4.25 -3.75
N ARG A 136 9.42 3.35 -3.67
CA ARG A 136 9.01 2.49 -4.78
C ARG A 136 8.42 3.31 -5.93
N ALA A 137 7.57 4.30 -5.63
CA ALA A 137 6.98 5.20 -6.62
C ALA A 137 8.07 6.03 -7.34
N VAL A 138 9.04 6.57 -6.61
CA VAL A 138 10.22 7.23 -7.19
C VAL A 138 10.99 6.28 -8.10
N GLY A 139 11.20 5.02 -7.71
CA GLY A 139 11.89 4.02 -8.53
C GLY A 139 11.15 3.71 -9.84
N VAL A 140 9.83 3.51 -9.80
CA VAL A 140 9.02 3.27 -11.01
C VAL A 140 9.01 4.49 -11.93
N ALA A 141 8.85 5.70 -11.37
CA ALA A 141 8.89 6.94 -12.14
C ALA A 141 10.26 7.14 -12.79
N THR A 142 11.36 6.87 -12.08
CA THR A 142 12.73 6.95 -12.61
C THR A 142 12.92 5.99 -13.77
N ALA A 143 12.51 4.72 -13.64
CA ALA A 143 12.60 3.74 -14.72
C ALA A 143 11.79 4.14 -15.97
N ALA A 144 10.61 4.71 -15.78
CA ALA A 144 9.78 5.22 -16.88
C ALA A 144 10.43 6.43 -17.59
N PHE A 145 11.04 7.32 -16.82
CA PHE A 145 11.80 8.46 -17.35
C PHE A 145 13.03 8.03 -18.14
N GLU A 146 13.86 7.12 -17.61
CA GLU A 146 15.05 6.60 -18.27
C GLU A 146 14.71 5.88 -19.59
N ALA A 147 13.64 5.07 -19.59
CA ALA A 147 13.13 4.45 -20.81
C ALA A 147 12.73 5.51 -21.84
N SER A 148 12.04 6.58 -21.42
CA SER A 148 11.61 7.68 -22.28
C SER A 148 12.81 8.46 -22.84
N MET A 149 13.80 8.75 -22.03
CA MET A 149 15.05 9.41 -22.46
C MET A 149 15.76 8.59 -23.54
N SER A 150 15.95 7.28 -23.30
CA SER A 150 16.59 6.38 -24.26
C SER A 150 15.83 6.29 -25.57
N TYR A 151 14.48 6.18 -25.49
CA TYR A 151 13.63 6.12 -26.68
C TYR A 151 13.68 7.45 -27.47
N ALA A 152 13.57 8.59 -26.79
CA ALA A 152 13.55 9.89 -27.43
C ALA A 152 14.82 10.22 -28.22
N GLN A 153 15.97 9.68 -27.78
CA GLN A 153 17.27 9.83 -28.48
C GLN A 153 17.39 8.96 -29.74
N LYS A 154 16.59 7.91 -29.86
CA LYS A 154 16.67 6.93 -30.97
C LYS A 154 15.55 7.12 -32.00
N ARG A 155 14.34 7.41 -31.53
CA ARG A 155 13.17 7.57 -32.38
C ARG A 155 13.25 8.84 -33.20
N GLN A 156 13.05 8.73 -34.50
CA GLN A 156 13.06 9.86 -35.43
C GLN A 156 11.66 10.15 -35.97
N THR A 157 11.33 11.42 -36.10
CA THR A 157 10.16 11.96 -36.79
C THR A 157 10.54 13.29 -37.46
N PHE A 158 9.98 13.57 -38.61
CA PHE A 158 10.26 14.82 -39.35
C PHE A 158 11.76 15.10 -39.55
N GLY A 159 12.54 14.05 -39.86
CA GLY A 159 13.96 14.16 -40.16
C GLY A 159 14.91 14.38 -38.97
N LYS A 160 14.44 14.31 -37.74
CA LYS A 160 15.27 14.45 -36.52
C LYS A 160 14.79 13.55 -35.40
N THR A 161 15.65 13.33 -34.39
CA THR A 161 15.24 12.58 -33.19
C THR A 161 14.14 13.34 -32.43
N ILE A 162 13.22 12.57 -31.79
CA ILE A 162 12.12 13.23 -31.06
C ILE A 162 12.61 14.04 -29.86
N SER A 163 13.79 13.76 -29.32
CA SER A 163 14.46 14.57 -28.30
C SER A 163 14.77 16.00 -28.73
N GLN A 164 14.77 16.29 -30.03
CA GLN A 164 14.98 17.63 -30.57
C GLN A 164 13.68 18.43 -30.75
N HIS A 165 12.51 17.83 -30.45
CA HIS A 165 11.25 18.53 -30.42
C HIS A 165 11.00 19.17 -29.07
N GLN A 166 10.74 20.47 -29.02
CA GLN A 166 10.56 21.24 -27.79
C GLN A 166 9.50 20.64 -26.87
N ALA A 167 8.39 20.14 -27.42
CA ALA A 167 7.32 19.50 -26.65
C ALA A 167 7.83 18.26 -25.87
N ILE A 168 8.74 17.48 -26.45
CA ILE A 168 9.35 16.31 -25.77
C ILE A 168 10.37 16.77 -24.71
N GLN A 169 11.15 17.80 -25.01
CA GLN A 169 12.11 18.37 -24.05
C GLN A 169 11.42 18.90 -22.80
N ILE A 170 10.30 19.62 -22.94
CA ILE A 170 9.52 20.14 -21.83
C ILE A 170 8.96 18.98 -20.98
N LYS A 171 8.40 17.95 -21.62
CA LYS A 171 7.91 16.75 -20.89
C LYS A 171 9.01 16.07 -20.08
N LEU A 172 10.17 15.84 -20.68
CA LEU A 172 11.30 15.19 -20.00
C LEU A 172 11.83 16.06 -18.84
N ALA A 173 11.91 17.38 -19.03
CA ALA A 173 12.33 18.29 -17.97
C ALA A 173 11.34 18.30 -16.78
N ASP A 174 10.04 18.32 -17.06
CA ASP A 174 8.97 18.26 -16.04
C ASP A 174 9.01 16.93 -15.28
N MET A 175 9.13 15.80 -16.00
CA MET A 175 9.28 14.47 -15.39
C MET A 175 10.50 14.42 -14.44
N ALA A 176 11.66 14.90 -14.90
CA ALA A 176 12.88 14.90 -14.10
C ALA A 176 12.74 15.74 -12.82
N THR A 177 12.14 16.94 -12.94
CA THR A 177 11.91 17.85 -11.81
C THR A 177 10.98 17.23 -10.76
N LYS A 178 9.87 16.62 -11.19
CA LYS A 178 8.91 15.95 -10.31
C LYS A 178 9.53 14.75 -9.59
N ILE A 179 10.31 13.94 -10.29
CA ILE A 179 11.01 12.78 -9.71
C ILE A 179 12.00 13.25 -8.64
N GLU A 180 12.77 14.31 -8.91
CA GLU A 180 13.75 14.81 -7.95
C GLU A 180 13.08 15.40 -6.70
N ALA A 181 12.01 16.16 -6.87
CA ALA A 181 11.21 16.65 -5.74
C ALA A 181 10.64 15.51 -4.88
N ALA A 182 10.11 14.45 -5.50
CA ALA A 182 9.61 13.27 -4.79
C ALA A 182 10.73 12.52 -4.07
N ARG A 183 11.91 12.42 -4.69
CA ARG A 183 13.09 11.79 -4.10
C ARG A 183 13.55 12.53 -2.84
N LEU A 184 13.63 13.85 -2.90
CA LEU A 184 14.04 14.68 -1.76
C LEU A 184 13.06 14.56 -0.58
N LEU A 185 11.75 14.60 -0.83
CA LEU A 185 10.72 14.37 0.20
C LEU A 185 10.85 12.98 0.83
N THR A 186 11.09 11.96 0.01
CA THR A 186 11.24 10.58 0.47
C THR A 186 12.49 10.42 1.34
N TYR A 187 13.62 10.98 0.92
CA TYR A 187 14.85 10.92 1.69
C TYR A 187 14.77 11.72 3.00
N GLU A 188 14.08 12.85 3.01
CA GLU A 188 13.90 13.62 4.24
C GLU A 188 13.05 12.85 5.26
N ALA A 189 11.95 12.21 4.82
CA ALA A 189 11.16 11.35 5.67
C ALA A 189 11.96 10.16 6.23
N ALA A 190 12.75 9.49 5.37
CA ALA A 190 13.62 8.39 5.79
C ALA A 190 14.69 8.83 6.79
N ARG A 191 15.39 9.93 6.52
CA ARG A 191 16.44 10.50 7.37
C ARG A 191 15.91 10.84 8.78
N LYS A 192 14.72 11.46 8.86
CA LYS A 192 14.09 11.77 10.14
C LYS A 192 13.71 10.50 10.90
N ARG A 193 13.19 9.49 10.18
CA ARG A 193 12.86 8.19 10.76
C ARG A 193 14.08 7.49 11.35
N ASP A 194 15.19 7.47 10.61
CA ASP A 194 16.45 6.88 11.05
C ASP A 194 17.02 7.61 12.28
N ALA A 195 16.76 8.91 12.40
CA ALA A 195 17.09 9.70 13.58
C ALA A 195 16.15 9.48 14.79
N GLY A 196 15.20 8.53 14.69
CA GLY A 196 14.25 8.21 15.75
C GLY A 196 13.15 9.26 15.98
N GLN A 197 12.97 10.17 15.03
CA GLN A 197 11.92 11.20 15.11
C GLN A 197 10.57 10.61 14.68
N ARG A 198 9.50 11.22 15.15
CA ARG A 198 8.15 10.98 14.64
C ARG A 198 8.03 11.59 13.24
N VAL A 199 7.51 10.83 12.27
CA VAL A 199 7.54 11.21 10.85
C VAL A 199 6.20 11.04 10.14
N ASP A 200 5.09 11.09 10.87
CA ASP A 200 3.75 10.88 10.30
C ASP A 200 3.49 11.83 9.13
N LEU A 201 3.76 13.11 9.33
CA LEU A 201 3.56 14.16 8.32
C LEU A 201 4.46 13.95 7.11
N GLU A 202 5.77 13.80 7.35
CA GLU A 202 6.74 13.64 6.28
C GLU A 202 6.50 12.36 5.47
N ALA A 203 6.12 11.25 6.13
CA ALA A 203 5.78 10.00 5.47
C ALA A 203 4.53 10.13 4.59
N VAL A 204 3.49 10.84 5.07
CA VAL A 204 2.28 11.13 4.30
C VAL A 204 2.59 12.03 3.10
N MET A 205 3.31 13.14 3.32
CA MET A 205 3.69 14.07 2.24
C MET A 205 4.52 13.37 1.16
N ALA A 206 5.53 12.60 1.56
CA ALA A 206 6.37 11.84 0.65
C ALA A 206 5.55 10.82 -0.16
N LYS A 207 4.70 10.03 0.51
CA LYS A 207 3.87 9.01 -0.14
C LYS A 207 2.87 9.63 -1.10
N LEU A 208 2.16 10.65 -0.66
CA LEU A 208 1.17 11.35 -1.47
C LEU A 208 1.81 11.90 -2.75
N PHE A 209 2.83 12.73 -2.61
CA PHE A 209 3.47 13.38 -3.76
C PHE A 209 4.14 12.36 -4.69
N ALA A 210 4.93 11.42 -4.16
CA ALA A 210 5.64 10.44 -4.97
C ALA A 210 4.69 9.52 -5.74
N SER A 211 3.58 9.08 -5.13
CA SER A 211 2.62 8.21 -5.80
C SER A 211 1.83 8.92 -6.90
N GLU A 212 1.42 10.16 -6.68
CA GLU A 212 0.73 10.96 -7.71
C GLU A 212 1.63 11.21 -8.92
N ILE A 213 2.86 11.69 -8.69
CA ILE A 213 3.77 11.94 -9.81
C ILE A 213 4.20 10.67 -10.52
N CYS A 214 4.22 9.53 -9.83
CA CYS A 214 4.50 8.24 -10.46
C CYS A 214 3.44 7.92 -11.53
N GLY A 215 2.16 8.15 -11.24
CA GLY A 215 1.06 8.01 -12.22
C GLY A 215 1.23 8.95 -13.40
N GLU A 216 1.54 10.22 -13.14
CA GLU A 216 1.75 11.24 -14.20
C GLU A 216 2.95 10.88 -15.09
N VAL A 217 4.10 10.59 -14.49
CA VAL A 217 5.35 10.28 -15.20
C VAL A 217 5.22 9.02 -16.05
N THR A 218 4.58 7.96 -15.53
CA THR A 218 4.38 6.73 -16.30
C THR A 218 3.42 6.93 -17.47
N LEU A 219 2.39 7.77 -17.32
CA LEU A 219 1.50 8.15 -18.41
C LEU A 219 2.25 8.97 -19.48
N GLU A 220 3.07 9.94 -19.07
CA GLU A 220 3.88 10.71 -20.03
C GLU A 220 4.92 9.84 -20.74
N ALA A 221 5.48 8.85 -20.08
CA ALA A 221 6.36 7.86 -20.72
C ALA A 221 5.65 7.11 -21.84
N MET A 222 4.41 6.65 -21.61
CA MET A 222 3.60 6.04 -22.68
C MET A 222 3.36 7.00 -23.84
N ARG A 223 3.03 8.29 -23.55
CA ARG A 223 2.80 9.31 -24.56
C ARG A 223 4.05 9.60 -25.40
N ILE A 224 5.24 9.64 -24.79
CA ILE A 224 6.52 9.83 -25.49
C ILE A 224 6.80 8.66 -26.44
N HIS A 225 6.46 7.43 -26.04
CA HIS A 225 6.61 6.25 -26.87
C HIS A 225 5.53 6.14 -27.98
N GLY A 226 4.40 6.83 -27.84
CA GLY A 226 3.27 6.74 -28.76
C GLY A 226 2.71 5.31 -28.81
N GLY A 227 2.43 4.79 -30.00
CA GLY A 227 1.93 3.41 -30.19
C GLY A 227 2.80 2.33 -29.55
N TYR A 228 4.11 2.53 -29.55
CA TYR A 228 5.06 1.64 -28.87
C TYR A 228 4.96 1.65 -27.36
N GLY A 229 4.39 2.70 -26.77
CA GLY A 229 4.12 2.75 -25.33
C GLY A 229 2.95 1.87 -24.89
N TYR A 230 2.13 1.40 -25.84
CA TYR A 230 0.93 0.61 -25.55
C TYR A 230 1.12 -0.90 -25.77
N ILE A 231 2.26 -1.31 -26.26
CA ILE A 231 2.59 -2.72 -26.54
C ILE A 231 3.56 -3.28 -25.51
N LYS A 232 3.51 -4.60 -25.27
CA LYS A 232 4.25 -5.28 -24.19
C LYS A 232 5.75 -5.41 -24.44
N GLU A 233 6.22 -5.16 -25.68
CA GLU A 233 7.64 -5.18 -26.03
C GLU A 233 8.42 -4.02 -25.41
N TYR A 234 7.72 -2.96 -24.98
CA TYR A 234 8.30 -1.84 -24.26
C TYR A 234 7.84 -1.84 -22.79
N PRO A 235 8.73 -1.55 -21.84
CA PRO A 235 8.40 -1.72 -20.41
C PRO A 235 7.45 -0.63 -19.86
N VAL A 236 7.23 0.47 -20.58
CA VAL A 236 6.48 1.62 -20.07
C VAL A 236 5.00 1.32 -19.84
N GLU A 237 4.40 0.39 -20.61
CA GLU A 237 3.04 -0.07 -20.37
C GLU A 237 2.91 -0.76 -19.00
N ARG A 238 3.92 -1.54 -18.60
CA ARG A 238 3.95 -2.22 -17.31
C ARG A 238 4.12 -1.21 -16.18
N TYR A 239 5.02 -0.24 -16.32
CA TYR A 239 5.20 0.82 -15.32
C TYR A 239 3.91 1.59 -15.10
N TYR A 240 3.16 1.89 -16.17
CA TYR A 240 1.86 2.55 -16.07
C TYR A 240 0.82 1.68 -15.36
N ARG A 241 0.77 0.37 -15.59
CA ARG A 241 -0.13 -0.55 -14.89
C ARG A 241 0.26 -0.74 -13.41
N ASP A 242 1.52 -0.62 -13.08
CA ASP A 242 2.02 -0.78 -11.71
C ASP A 242 1.84 0.50 -10.87
N ALA A 243 1.89 1.68 -11.47
CA ALA A 243 1.81 2.97 -10.78
C ALA A 243 0.55 3.16 -9.91
N PRO A 244 -0.67 2.77 -10.31
CA PRO A 244 -1.88 2.94 -9.49
C PRO A 244 -1.81 2.25 -8.13
N LEU A 245 -1.02 1.18 -7.97
CA LEU A 245 -0.85 0.54 -6.67
C LEU A 245 -0.23 1.49 -5.64
N MET A 246 0.67 2.39 -6.05
CA MET A 246 1.31 3.36 -5.15
C MET A 246 0.30 4.37 -4.59
N ILE A 247 -0.75 4.70 -5.36
CA ILE A 247 -1.81 5.61 -4.94
C ILE A 247 -2.75 4.93 -3.92
N ILE A 248 -2.96 3.62 -4.06
CA ILE A 248 -3.94 2.86 -3.29
C ILE A 248 -3.32 2.24 -2.03
N GLY A 249 -2.11 1.69 -2.13
CA GLY A 249 -1.43 0.96 -1.05
C GLY A 249 -1.02 1.85 0.12
N GLU A 250 -0.92 1.27 1.32
CA GLU A 250 -0.56 1.92 2.59
C GLU A 250 -1.45 3.13 2.95
N GLY A 251 -2.74 3.01 2.65
CA GLY A 251 -3.74 4.06 2.73
C GLY A 251 -3.88 4.82 1.42
N THR A 252 -5.11 4.78 0.88
CA THR A 252 -5.40 5.49 -0.38
C THR A 252 -5.20 6.99 -0.23
N ASN A 253 -4.67 7.63 -1.27
CA ASN A 253 -4.40 9.07 -1.27
C ASN A 253 -5.65 9.92 -0.95
N CYS A 254 -6.85 9.47 -1.34
CA CYS A 254 -8.10 10.15 -1.00
C CYS A 254 -8.29 10.34 0.51
N LEU A 255 -7.84 9.39 1.33
CA LEU A 255 -7.87 9.51 2.79
C LEU A 255 -6.75 10.42 3.30
N LEU A 256 -5.58 10.40 2.67
CA LEU A 256 -4.45 11.25 3.05
C LEU A 256 -4.72 12.73 2.82
N TYR A 257 -5.54 13.10 1.82
CA TYR A 257 -5.97 14.48 1.61
C TYR A 257 -6.92 15.01 2.67
N THR A 258 -7.64 14.11 3.36
CA THR A 258 -8.67 14.48 4.35
C THR A 258 -8.16 14.37 5.78
N SER A 259 -7.06 13.66 6.01
CA SER A 259 -6.38 13.64 7.28
C SER A 259 -5.43 14.84 7.33
N ASP A 260 -5.77 15.84 8.16
CA ASP A 260 -4.74 16.75 8.64
C ASP A 260 -3.71 15.88 9.37
N ALA A 261 -2.48 15.89 8.89
CA ALA A 261 -1.45 15.01 9.40
C ALA A 261 -1.12 15.29 10.90
N ALA A 262 -1.54 16.43 11.42
CA ALA A 262 -1.53 16.75 12.84
C ALA A 262 -2.66 16.06 13.60
N ASP A 263 -3.76 15.70 12.92
CA ASP A 263 -4.98 15.11 13.48
C ASP A 263 -5.12 13.61 13.24
N ASP A 264 -4.13 12.95 12.65
CA ASP A 264 -4.14 11.49 12.46
C ASP A 264 -4.22 10.69 13.78
N THR A 265 -3.96 11.34 14.90
CA THR A 265 -4.27 10.81 16.23
C THR A 265 -5.76 10.84 16.57
N PRO A 266 -6.55 11.86 16.16
CA PRO A 266 -8.01 11.85 16.33
C PRO A 266 -8.77 11.05 15.27
N CYS A 267 -8.21 10.73 14.12
CA CYS A 267 -8.85 9.82 13.16
C CYS A 267 -9.17 8.45 13.76
N VAL A 268 -8.54 8.13 14.89
CA VAL A 268 -8.85 6.97 15.71
C VAL A 268 -10.02 7.25 16.66
N ASP A 269 -10.34 8.52 16.92
CA ASP A 269 -11.41 8.97 17.84
C ASP A 269 -12.68 9.43 17.11
N LEU A 270 -12.85 9.14 15.83
CA LEU A 270 -14.05 9.47 15.07
C LEU A 270 -15.27 8.57 15.40
N GLY A 271 -15.45 8.30 16.65
CA GLY A 271 -16.71 7.95 17.28
C GLY A 271 -17.45 9.15 17.82
N GLY A 272 -17.45 10.29 17.15
CA GLY A 272 -18.39 11.32 17.48
C GLY A 272 -17.83 12.56 18.16
N ARG A 273 -17.72 13.61 17.37
CA ARG A 273 -18.23 14.95 17.71
C ARG A 273 -18.08 15.84 16.49
N ARG A 274 -19.12 15.88 15.68
CA ARG A 274 -19.80 17.08 15.19
C ARG A 274 -21.17 16.71 14.69
#